data_ee01d29b34ce12dc2dbbc8df9435588f
#
_entry.id   ee01d29b34ce12dc2dbbc8df9435588f
#
_cell.length_a   1.000
_cell.length_b   1.000
_cell.length_c   1.000
_cell.angle_alpha   90.00
_cell.angle_beta   90.00
_cell.angle_gamma   90.00
#
_symmetry.space_group_name_H-M   'P 1'
#
loop_
_entity.id
_entity.type
_entity.pdbx_description
1 polymer ?
#
loop_
_entity_poly.entity_id
_entity_poly.type
_entity_poly.pdbx_seq_one_letter_code
_entity_poly.pdbx_strand_id
1 'polypeptide(L)'
;LHYYLQGYEESMYTRQQISLIESIPQSELFEREMNELIDILNQLKDSTKYPILSQAIILSPLLTNTYLSYQKLKSGLNLKEIAQLQNVKLNTIEDHILEMYIKGYLIDYTLFINKKDILEFINYYQKHRGERLKFYKEHFTDWTYFQIKLVIVGIERGDLIAER
;
A
#
# COMPACT_ATOMS: atom_id res chain seq x y z
N LEU A 1 22.45 -2.08 -1.54
CA LEU A 1 22.54 -3.12 -0.49
C LEU A 1 23.69 -4.12 -0.68
N HIS A 2 24.16 -4.37 -1.91
CA HIS A 2 25.25 -5.30 -2.21
C HIS A 2 26.46 -5.13 -1.28
N TYR A 3 26.91 -3.90 -1.07
CA TYR A 3 28.07 -3.57 -0.22
C TYR A 3 27.89 -3.91 1.26
N TYR A 4 26.66 -4.05 1.74
CA TYR A 4 26.35 -4.41 3.12
C TYR A 4 26.20 -5.93 3.32
N LEU A 5 26.12 -6.69 2.24
CA LEU A 5 26.01 -8.16 2.30
C LEU A 5 27.37 -8.86 2.20
N GLN A 6 28.44 -8.13 1.88
CA GLN A 6 29.80 -8.63 1.93
C GLN A 6 30.28 -8.61 3.40
N GLY A 7 30.56 -9.74 4.00
CA GLY A 7 30.92 -9.56 5.37
C GLY A 7 31.26 -10.75 6.25
N TYR A 8 31.44 -11.94 5.72
CA TYR A 8 31.92 -13.01 6.60
C TYR A 8 33.45 -12.96 6.81
N GLU A 9 34.21 -12.61 5.79
CA GLU A 9 35.70 -12.50 5.83
C GLU A 9 36.23 -11.09 5.62
N GLU A 10 35.37 -10.16 5.16
CA GLU A 10 35.70 -8.75 4.93
C GLU A 10 34.77 -7.82 5.69
N SER A 11 35.30 -6.71 6.21
CA SER A 11 34.49 -5.70 6.87
C SER A 11 33.50 -5.07 5.89
N MET A 12 32.24 -4.91 6.32
CA MET A 12 31.23 -4.18 5.54
C MET A 12 31.70 -2.75 5.27
N TYR A 13 31.42 -2.24 4.07
CA TYR A 13 31.70 -0.86 3.75
C TYR A 13 30.81 0.11 4.51
N THR A 14 31.39 1.19 5.00
CA THR A 14 30.60 2.29 5.56
C THR A 14 29.90 3.08 4.45
N ARG A 15 28.80 3.77 4.74
CA ARG A 15 28.10 4.62 3.77
C ARG A 15 29.04 5.65 3.13
N GLN A 16 29.97 6.21 3.89
CA GLN A 16 30.97 7.15 3.39
C GLN A 16 31.91 6.50 2.34
N GLN A 17 32.36 5.28 2.59
CA GLN A 17 33.20 4.53 1.64
C GLN A 17 32.40 4.20 0.37
N ILE A 18 31.15 3.75 0.51
CA ILE A 18 30.28 3.45 -0.64
C ILE A 18 30.02 4.72 -1.46
N SER A 19 29.76 5.84 -0.83
CA SER A 19 29.60 7.15 -1.47
C SER A 19 30.81 7.53 -2.32
N LEU A 20 32.01 7.26 -1.82
CA LEU A 20 33.26 7.49 -2.56
C LEU A 20 33.45 6.50 -3.73
N ILE A 21 33.16 5.21 -3.50
CA ILE A 21 33.28 4.15 -4.53
C ILE A 21 32.33 4.43 -5.69
N GLU A 22 31.06 4.75 -5.38
CA GLU A 22 30.02 5.01 -6.38
C GLU A 22 30.10 6.43 -6.98
N SER A 23 30.94 7.30 -6.42
CA SER A 23 31.07 8.72 -6.81
C SER A 23 29.74 9.50 -6.74
N ILE A 24 28.90 9.21 -5.72
CA ILE A 24 27.63 9.86 -5.49
C ILE A 24 27.58 10.50 -4.10
N PRO A 25 26.81 11.59 -3.90
CA PRO A 25 26.60 12.20 -2.58
C PRO A 25 25.96 11.22 -1.60
N GLN A 26 26.27 11.33 -0.30
CA GLN A 26 25.68 10.47 0.72
C GLN A 26 24.13 10.59 0.80
N SER A 27 23.57 11.77 0.48
CA SER A 27 22.13 11.98 0.40
C SER A 27 21.48 11.14 -0.70
N GLU A 28 22.10 11.11 -1.89
CA GLU A 28 21.63 10.29 -3.01
C GLU A 28 21.81 8.80 -2.71
N LEU A 29 22.90 8.42 -2.08
CA LEU A 29 23.12 7.04 -1.64
C LEU A 29 22.01 6.60 -0.67
N PHE A 30 21.63 7.45 0.28
CA PHE A 30 20.53 7.17 1.22
C PHE A 30 19.20 6.96 0.49
N GLU A 31 18.87 7.80 -0.49
CA GLU A 31 17.64 7.64 -1.29
C GLU A 31 17.64 6.32 -2.07
N ARG A 32 18.77 5.94 -2.67
CA ARG A 32 18.92 4.65 -3.36
C ARG A 32 18.75 3.48 -2.41
N GLU A 33 19.40 3.51 -1.26
CA GLU A 33 19.27 2.48 -0.22
C GLU A 33 17.81 2.31 0.22
N MET A 34 17.09 3.42 0.45
CA MET A 34 15.69 3.38 0.83
C MET A 34 14.80 2.79 -0.26
N ASN A 35 15.04 3.15 -1.52
CA ASN A 35 14.29 2.60 -2.65
C ASN A 35 14.53 1.09 -2.80
N GLU A 36 15.79 0.64 -2.70
CA GLU A 36 16.14 -0.79 -2.74
C GLU A 36 15.48 -1.57 -1.59
N LEU A 37 15.42 -1.01 -0.37
CA LEU A 37 14.75 -1.63 0.76
C LEU A 37 13.23 -1.72 0.54
N ILE A 38 12.62 -0.68 -0.02
CA ILE A 38 11.19 -0.69 -0.37
C ILE A 38 10.91 -1.76 -1.43
N ASP A 39 11.75 -1.88 -2.44
CA ASP A 39 11.61 -2.89 -3.49
C ASP A 39 11.71 -4.31 -2.93
N ILE A 40 12.67 -4.54 -2.04
CA ILE A 40 12.81 -5.82 -1.34
C ILE A 40 11.56 -6.13 -0.51
N LEU A 41 11.08 -5.18 0.29
CA LEU A 41 9.86 -5.35 1.09
C LEU A 41 8.65 -5.67 0.21
N ASN A 42 8.52 -5.00 -0.93
CA ASN A 42 7.43 -5.26 -1.87
C ASN A 42 7.52 -6.66 -2.50
N GLN A 43 8.72 -7.11 -2.84
CA GLN A 43 8.94 -8.48 -3.34
C GLN A 43 8.65 -9.54 -2.26
N LEU A 44 9.04 -9.29 -1.01
CA LEU A 44 8.81 -10.21 0.10
C LEU A 44 7.32 -10.40 0.44
N LYS A 45 6.42 -9.49 0.02
CA LYS A 45 4.97 -9.66 0.19
C LYS A 45 4.41 -10.81 -0.66
N ASP A 46 5.10 -11.23 -1.71
CA ASP A 46 4.72 -12.39 -2.53
C ASP A 46 5.00 -13.69 -1.76
N SER A 47 3.98 -14.19 -1.06
CA SER A 47 4.05 -15.43 -0.30
C SER A 47 4.21 -16.68 -1.17
N THR A 48 3.92 -16.61 -2.46
CA THR A 48 4.12 -17.73 -3.39
C THR A 48 5.59 -17.87 -3.73
N LYS A 49 6.30 -16.76 -3.89
CA LYS A 49 7.72 -16.70 -4.22
C LYS A 49 8.62 -16.81 -2.98
N TYR A 50 8.19 -16.21 -1.87
CA TYR A 50 8.95 -16.14 -0.62
C TYR A 50 8.13 -16.61 0.59
N PRO A 51 7.73 -17.91 0.68
CA PRO A 51 6.77 -18.38 1.68
C PRO A 51 7.25 -18.25 3.14
N ILE A 52 8.56 -18.29 3.37
CA ILE A 52 9.13 -18.14 4.72
C ILE A 52 9.36 -16.67 5.05
N LEU A 53 9.99 -15.92 4.15
CA LEU A 53 10.35 -14.53 4.39
C LEU A 53 9.12 -13.61 4.44
N SER A 54 8.07 -13.90 3.69
CA SER A 54 6.81 -13.16 3.76
C SER A 54 6.16 -13.19 5.15
N GLN A 55 6.39 -14.24 5.93
CA GLN A 55 5.89 -14.35 7.31
C GLN A 55 6.64 -13.43 8.30
N ALA A 56 7.84 -12.97 7.94
CA ALA A 56 8.60 -12.03 8.76
C ALA A 56 8.16 -10.56 8.57
N ILE A 57 7.29 -10.29 7.59
CA ILE A 57 6.77 -8.94 7.37
C ILE A 57 5.77 -8.61 8.48
N ILE A 58 6.16 -7.70 9.36
CA ILE A 58 5.30 -7.19 10.42
C ILE A 58 4.54 -5.96 9.89
N LEU A 59 3.22 -6.11 9.71
CA LEU A 59 2.37 -4.98 9.34
C LEU A 59 2.21 -4.03 10.53
N SER A 60 2.11 -2.73 10.25
CA SER A 60 1.79 -1.73 11.28
C SER A 60 0.46 -2.07 11.94
N PRO A 61 0.34 -2.04 13.29
CA PRO A 61 -0.88 -2.44 13.96
C PRO A 61 -2.07 -1.56 13.54
N LEU A 62 -3.22 -2.19 13.35
CA LEU A 62 -4.48 -1.47 13.14
C LEU A 62 -4.90 -0.76 14.43
N LEU A 63 -5.61 0.36 14.30
CA LEU A 63 -6.31 0.96 15.42
C LEU A 63 -7.30 -0.06 16.02
N THR A 64 -7.55 0.00 17.32
CA THR A 64 -8.37 -0.99 18.04
C THR A 64 -9.72 -1.23 17.37
N ASN A 65 -10.43 -0.16 17.02
CA ASN A 65 -11.75 -0.27 16.37
C ASN A 65 -11.66 -0.82 14.94
N THR A 66 -10.60 -0.46 14.22
CA THR A 66 -10.30 -0.99 12.89
C THR A 66 -10.00 -2.48 12.97
N TYR A 67 -9.25 -2.93 13.96
CA TYR A 67 -8.97 -4.35 14.18
C TYR A 67 -10.25 -5.16 14.44
N LEU A 68 -11.18 -4.62 15.25
CA LEU A 68 -12.49 -5.24 15.45
C LEU A 68 -13.30 -5.33 14.15
N SER A 69 -13.24 -4.31 13.30
CA SER A 69 -13.86 -4.34 11.96
C SER A 69 -13.21 -5.38 11.06
N TYR A 70 -11.88 -5.50 11.11
CA TYR A 70 -11.13 -6.50 10.34
C TYR A 70 -11.51 -7.94 10.72
N GLN A 71 -11.63 -8.24 12.01
CA GLN A 71 -12.07 -9.57 12.48
C GLN A 71 -13.47 -9.90 11.96
N LYS A 72 -14.40 -8.94 12.01
CA LYS A 72 -15.78 -9.11 11.52
C LYS A 72 -15.83 -9.28 10.00
N LEU A 73 -15.02 -8.52 9.25
CA LEU A 73 -14.89 -8.67 7.81
C LEU A 73 -14.37 -10.07 7.44
N LYS A 74 -13.36 -10.58 8.16
CA LYS A 74 -12.84 -11.94 7.98
C LYS A 74 -13.86 -13.03 8.30
N SER A 75 -14.81 -12.76 9.19
CA SER A 75 -15.92 -13.69 9.46
C SER A 75 -17.05 -13.64 8.41
N GLY A 76 -16.88 -12.85 7.34
CA GLY A 76 -17.81 -12.79 6.21
C GLY A 76 -18.91 -11.74 6.34
N LEU A 77 -18.88 -10.87 7.35
CA LEU A 77 -19.86 -9.80 7.51
C LEU A 77 -19.60 -8.67 6.49
N ASN A 78 -20.68 -8.11 5.94
CA ASN A 78 -20.60 -6.95 5.07
C ASN A 78 -20.45 -5.64 5.86
N LEU A 79 -20.07 -4.54 5.16
CA LEU A 79 -19.78 -3.26 5.82
C LEU A 79 -20.96 -2.69 6.61
N LYS A 80 -22.21 -2.89 6.15
CA LYS A 80 -23.42 -2.41 6.83
C LYS A 80 -23.66 -3.19 8.13
N GLU A 81 -23.49 -4.50 8.10
CA GLU A 81 -23.59 -5.36 9.29
C GLU A 81 -22.54 -5.00 10.33
N ILE A 82 -21.30 -4.75 9.88
CA ILE A 82 -20.21 -4.32 10.76
C ILE A 82 -20.55 -2.98 11.42
N ALA A 83 -21.07 -2.01 10.65
CA ALA A 83 -21.48 -0.70 11.14
C ALA A 83 -22.57 -0.82 12.21
N GLN A 84 -23.58 -1.64 11.96
CA GLN A 84 -24.67 -1.91 12.92
C GLN A 84 -24.14 -2.55 14.21
N LEU A 85 -23.31 -3.60 14.11
CA LEU A 85 -22.76 -4.31 15.26
C LEU A 85 -21.80 -3.45 16.10
N GLN A 86 -21.13 -2.48 15.49
CA GLN A 86 -20.24 -1.54 16.21
C GLN A 86 -20.94 -0.25 16.62
N ASN A 87 -22.23 -0.09 16.25
CA ASN A 87 -23.01 1.11 16.50
C ASN A 87 -22.33 2.39 15.97
N VAL A 88 -21.80 2.33 14.74
CA VAL A 88 -21.14 3.44 14.05
C VAL A 88 -21.75 3.68 12.68
N LYS A 89 -21.43 4.83 12.07
CA LYS A 89 -21.87 5.13 10.69
C LYS A 89 -21.09 4.27 9.68
N LEU A 90 -21.71 4.00 8.53
CA LEU A 90 -21.07 3.28 7.43
C LEU A 90 -19.74 3.91 7.02
N ASN A 91 -19.69 5.24 6.93
CA ASN A 91 -18.46 5.96 6.56
C ASN A 91 -17.29 5.68 7.53
N THR A 92 -17.59 5.43 8.82
CA THR A 92 -16.55 5.03 9.79
C THR A 92 -15.97 3.67 9.44
N ILE A 93 -16.80 2.72 8.99
CA ILE A 93 -16.30 1.42 8.54
C ILE A 93 -15.54 1.54 7.22
N GLU A 94 -15.98 2.41 6.31
CA GLU A 94 -15.25 2.72 5.08
C GLU A 94 -13.84 3.28 5.40
N ASP A 95 -13.70 4.16 6.39
CA ASP A 95 -12.41 4.66 6.85
C ASP A 95 -11.55 3.54 7.50
N HIS A 96 -12.17 2.60 8.25
CA HIS A 96 -11.46 1.40 8.75
C HIS A 96 -10.95 0.53 7.59
N ILE A 97 -11.75 0.34 6.54
CA ILE A 97 -11.31 -0.39 5.33
C ILE A 97 -10.12 0.31 4.67
N LEU A 98 -10.18 1.64 4.52
CA LEU A 98 -9.04 2.40 3.98
C LEU A 98 -7.77 2.20 4.81
N GLU A 99 -7.86 2.23 6.15
CA GLU A 99 -6.73 1.94 7.03
C GLU A 99 -6.17 0.53 6.78
N MET A 100 -7.05 -0.48 6.61
CA MET A 100 -6.61 -1.85 6.32
C MET A 100 -5.83 -1.95 5.00
N TYR A 101 -6.26 -1.23 3.95
CA TYR A 101 -5.52 -1.16 2.69
C TYR A 101 -4.20 -0.39 2.86
N ILE A 102 -4.22 0.78 3.50
CA ILE A 102 -3.02 1.59 3.75
C ILE A 102 -1.95 0.76 4.48
N LYS A 103 -2.34 -0.04 5.46
CA LYS A 103 -1.44 -0.88 6.27
C LYS A 103 -1.17 -2.27 5.68
N GLY A 104 -1.78 -2.62 4.54
CA GLY A 104 -1.52 -3.87 3.82
C GLY A 104 -2.25 -5.11 4.35
N TYR A 105 -3.25 -4.95 5.21
CA TYR A 105 -4.11 -6.06 5.67
C TYR A 105 -5.08 -6.54 4.60
N LEU A 106 -5.45 -5.68 3.67
CA LEU A 106 -6.23 -5.98 2.48
C LEU A 106 -5.44 -5.53 1.25
N ILE A 107 -5.47 -6.33 0.19
CA ILE A 107 -4.76 -6.09 -1.08
C ILE A 107 -5.64 -6.28 -2.31
N ASP A 108 -6.81 -6.91 -2.15
CA ASP A 108 -7.74 -7.14 -3.26
C ASP A 108 -8.77 -6.01 -3.35
N TYR A 109 -8.53 -5.08 -4.24
CA TYR A 109 -9.39 -3.91 -4.50
C TYR A 109 -10.69 -4.28 -5.22
N THR A 110 -10.75 -5.47 -5.85
CA THR A 110 -11.94 -5.93 -6.57
C THR A 110 -13.10 -6.29 -5.64
N LEU A 111 -12.84 -6.41 -4.34
CA LEU A 111 -13.88 -6.57 -3.32
C LEU A 111 -14.88 -5.39 -3.27
N PHE A 112 -14.47 -4.20 -3.73
CA PHE A 112 -15.27 -2.99 -3.63
C PHE A 112 -15.50 -2.28 -4.96
N ILE A 113 -14.70 -2.59 -6.00
CA ILE A 113 -14.75 -1.89 -7.29
C ILE A 113 -14.45 -2.90 -8.41
N ASN A 114 -15.15 -2.76 -9.52
CA ASN A 114 -14.91 -3.60 -10.70
C ASN A 114 -13.50 -3.33 -11.29
N LYS A 115 -12.79 -4.38 -11.69
CA LYS A 115 -11.44 -4.28 -12.26
C LYS A 115 -11.37 -3.35 -13.48
N LYS A 116 -12.38 -3.38 -14.36
CA LYS A 116 -12.46 -2.51 -15.54
C LYS A 116 -12.51 -1.03 -15.15
N ASP A 117 -13.31 -0.71 -14.16
CA ASP A 117 -13.49 0.67 -13.70
C ASP A 117 -12.24 1.20 -12.99
N ILE A 118 -11.50 0.32 -12.29
CA ILE A 118 -10.19 0.65 -11.69
C ILE A 118 -9.20 1.11 -12.77
N LEU A 119 -9.09 0.39 -13.89
CA LEU A 119 -8.17 0.73 -14.99
C LEU A 119 -8.50 2.09 -15.61
N GLU A 120 -9.79 2.38 -15.81
CA GLU A 120 -10.23 3.68 -16.32
C GLU A 120 -9.83 4.81 -15.36
N PHE A 121 -10.06 4.61 -14.07
CA PHE A 121 -9.69 5.59 -13.04
C PHE A 121 -8.18 5.82 -12.98
N ILE A 122 -7.35 4.77 -13.03
CA ILE A 122 -5.88 4.87 -13.01
C ILE A 122 -5.41 5.79 -14.15
N ASN A 123 -5.88 5.57 -15.37
CA ASN A 123 -5.51 6.36 -16.54
C ASN A 123 -5.91 7.84 -16.40
N TYR A 124 -7.07 8.08 -15.80
CA TYR A 124 -7.54 9.45 -15.55
C TYR A 124 -6.74 10.12 -14.43
N TYR A 125 -6.49 9.40 -13.33
CA TYR A 125 -5.74 9.91 -12.17
C TYR A 125 -4.30 10.29 -12.55
N GLN A 126 -3.62 9.51 -13.37
CA GLN A 126 -2.25 9.81 -13.80
C GLN A 126 -2.13 11.17 -14.52
N LYS A 127 -3.19 11.57 -15.25
CA LYS A 127 -3.24 12.85 -15.97
C LYS A 127 -3.62 14.03 -15.07
N HIS A 128 -4.25 13.75 -13.94
CA HIS A 128 -4.85 14.76 -13.05
C HIS A 128 -4.40 14.56 -11.59
N ARG A 129 -3.18 14.06 -11.39
CA ARG A 129 -2.64 13.76 -10.06
C ARG A 129 -2.59 15.01 -9.18
N GLY A 130 -3.05 14.89 -7.93
CA GLY A 130 -3.04 15.97 -6.95
C GLY A 130 -4.30 16.84 -6.93
N GLU A 131 -5.28 16.57 -7.80
CA GLU A 131 -6.57 17.25 -7.76
C GLU A 131 -7.38 16.86 -6.51
N ARG A 132 -8.37 17.68 -6.17
CA ARG A 132 -9.25 17.41 -5.01
C ARG A 132 -10.18 16.24 -5.29
N LEU A 133 -10.57 15.50 -4.26
CA LEU A 133 -11.51 14.37 -4.38
C LEU A 133 -12.81 14.72 -5.12
N LYS A 134 -13.29 15.95 -4.94
CA LYS A 134 -14.48 16.44 -5.62
C LYS A 134 -14.31 16.43 -7.14
N PHE A 135 -13.13 16.78 -7.65
CA PHE A 135 -12.81 16.78 -9.08
C PHE A 135 -12.98 15.38 -9.68
N TYR A 136 -12.47 14.35 -9.01
CA TYR A 136 -12.64 12.96 -9.47
C TYR A 136 -14.10 12.50 -9.34
N LYS A 137 -14.80 12.94 -8.30
CA LYS A 137 -16.22 12.61 -8.09
C LYS A 137 -17.13 13.22 -9.16
N GLU A 138 -16.82 14.39 -9.68
CA GLU A 138 -17.54 15.05 -10.78
C GLU A 138 -17.38 14.29 -12.11
N HIS A 139 -16.23 13.64 -12.33
CA HIS A 139 -15.98 12.82 -13.51
C HIS A 139 -16.54 11.38 -13.35
N PHE A 140 -16.34 10.77 -12.20
CA PHE A 140 -16.83 9.44 -11.87
C PHE A 140 -18.09 9.53 -10.98
N THR A 141 -19.20 9.97 -11.57
CA THR A 141 -20.44 10.27 -10.86
C THR A 141 -21.05 9.06 -10.14
N ASP A 142 -20.86 7.86 -10.67
CA ASP A 142 -21.39 6.61 -10.12
C ASP A 142 -20.54 6.06 -8.97
N TRP A 143 -19.32 6.56 -8.79
CA TRP A 143 -18.44 6.13 -7.72
C TRP A 143 -18.72 6.88 -6.42
N THR A 144 -18.65 6.19 -5.30
CA THR A 144 -18.65 6.82 -3.97
C THR A 144 -17.30 7.47 -3.68
N TYR A 145 -17.25 8.42 -2.75
CA TYR A 145 -15.98 8.97 -2.25
C TYR A 145 -15.07 7.91 -1.65
N PHE A 146 -15.65 6.87 -1.05
CA PHE A 146 -14.91 5.72 -0.54
C PHE A 146 -14.17 4.99 -1.66
N GLN A 147 -14.84 4.67 -2.75
CA GLN A 147 -14.24 4.00 -3.91
C GLN A 147 -13.11 4.82 -4.53
N ILE A 148 -13.31 6.13 -4.67
CA ILE A 148 -12.27 7.05 -5.17
C ILE A 148 -11.04 7.04 -4.27
N LYS A 149 -11.22 7.21 -2.95
CA LYS A 149 -10.13 7.15 -1.97
C LYS A 149 -9.41 5.80 -2.02
N LEU A 150 -10.15 4.71 -2.13
CA LEU A 150 -9.60 3.36 -2.14
C LEU A 150 -8.67 3.12 -3.32
N VAL A 151 -9.06 3.52 -4.54
CA VAL A 151 -8.21 3.37 -5.72
C VAL A 151 -7.00 4.30 -5.66
N ILE A 152 -7.16 5.54 -5.16
CA ILE A 152 -6.02 6.45 -4.95
C ILE A 152 -5.01 5.81 -3.97
N VAL A 153 -5.47 5.22 -2.86
CA VAL A 153 -4.59 4.48 -1.93
C VAL A 153 -3.85 3.37 -2.66
N GLY A 154 -4.53 2.60 -3.51
CA GLY A 154 -3.91 1.53 -4.27
C GLY A 154 -2.85 2.01 -5.26
N ILE A 155 -3.09 3.13 -5.94
CA ILE A 155 -2.14 3.74 -6.87
C ILE A 155 -0.91 4.28 -6.10
N GLU A 156 -1.12 5.05 -5.04
CA GLU A 156 -0.04 5.67 -4.27
C GLU A 156 0.82 4.64 -3.51
N ARG A 157 0.26 3.47 -3.20
CA ARG A 157 1.02 2.33 -2.65
C ARG A 157 1.75 1.51 -3.71
N GLY A 158 1.45 1.72 -4.99
CA GLY A 158 1.95 0.89 -6.08
C GLY A 158 1.30 -0.49 -6.22
N ASP A 159 0.18 -0.74 -5.50
CA ASP A 159 -0.60 -1.98 -5.60
C ASP A 159 -1.42 -2.03 -6.91
N LEU A 160 -1.82 -0.86 -7.41
CA LEU A 160 -2.56 -0.68 -8.66
C LEU A 160 -1.70 0.07 -9.67
N ILE A 161 -1.30 -0.62 -10.73
CA ILE A 161 -0.46 -0.09 -11.80
C ILE A 161 -1.25 -0.16 -13.11
N ALA A 162 -1.12 0.87 -13.96
CA ALA A 162 -1.62 0.78 -15.33
C ALA A 162 -0.89 -0.37 -16.05
N GLU A 163 -1.62 -1.33 -16.56
CA GLU A 163 -1.03 -2.36 -17.42
C GLU A 163 -0.43 -1.64 -18.65
N ARG A 164 0.86 -1.89 -18.91
CA ARG A 164 1.56 -1.37 -20.09
C ARG A 164 1.13 -2.13 -21.33
#